data_67114bd0a622681ba4192d83d3bf3d20
#
_entry.id   67114bd0a622681ba4192d83d3bf3d20
#
_cell.length_a   1.000
_cell.length_b   1.000
_cell.length_c   1.000
_cell.angle_alpha   90.00
_cell.angle_beta   90.00
_cell.angle_gamma   90.00
#
_symmetry.space_group_name_H-M   'P 1'
#
loop_
_entity.id
_entity.type
_entity.pdbx_description
1 polymer ?
#
loop_
_entity_poly.entity_id
_entity_poly.type
_entity_poly.pdbx_seq_one_letter_code
_entity_poly.pdbx_strand_id
1 'polypeptide(L)'
;MRILQDLRETLLLSQRPALAFMMLGMCWGGFAALVPQIKLRIGVGDGLFGTLLLLSAFGLVSAIWLAPKFERWLRASSLPLAVMSMASSFLLIGWAPTPALFGVAMFLAGACSGLTDVLMNTRVSEIEAREDRPMMSFNHAMFSFAYAFSALMTGLLREAGATAFLVFLLYFVVILVLVARTRIEPSFQSDHTEAAEGRKLPNALIALGGLVVMIAFMTEASIESWSALHVERSLGGRAVEGALGPFLLGFTMGIGRLTGQTLASRLNDTKVIFWASLMTCSGAIIAAIAAIPFVAYLGFAILGMGVSVIAPLALGLVGRRATSQTRSTVIARVSGFGFLGFFLSPALMGWLSAITSLRVSFIVVGVMVLLIPLILLPRLRRA
;
A
#
# COMPACT_ATOMS: atom_id res chain seq x y z
N MET A 1 -28.65 -9.59 -2.05
CA MET A 1 -28.97 -9.28 -0.63
C MET A 1 -27.92 -9.83 0.34
N ARG A 2 -27.55 -11.11 0.32
CA ARG A 2 -26.55 -11.71 1.25
C ARG A 2 -25.20 -10.98 1.27
N ILE A 3 -24.62 -10.65 0.11
CA ILE A 3 -23.31 -9.95 0.03
C ILE A 3 -23.36 -8.57 0.71
N LEU A 4 -24.41 -7.80 0.50
CA LEU A 4 -24.55 -6.48 1.12
C LEU A 4 -24.77 -6.57 2.64
N GLN A 5 -25.46 -7.58 3.11
CA GLN A 5 -25.63 -7.85 4.55
C GLN A 5 -24.27 -8.23 5.17
N ASP A 6 -23.53 -9.10 4.49
CA ASP A 6 -22.18 -9.54 4.89
C ASP A 6 -21.19 -8.39 4.99
N LEU A 7 -21.16 -7.50 4.00
CA LEU A 7 -20.33 -6.29 4.03
C LEU A 7 -20.74 -5.32 5.14
N ARG A 8 -22.05 -5.16 5.37
CA ARG A 8 -22.54 -4.30 6.45
C ARG A 8 -22.16 -4.83 7.83
N GLU A 9 -22.30 -6.13 8.05
CA GLU A 9 -21.89 -6.76 9.30
C GLU A 9 -20.39 -6.65 9.53
N THR A 10 -19.58 -6.92 8.51
CA THR A 10 -18.14 -6.74 8.55
C THR A 10 -17.76 -5.30 8.90
N LEU A 11 -18.43 -4.32 8.29
CA LEU A 11 -18.22 -2.90 8.61
C LEU A 11 -18.56 -2.58 10.07
N LEU A 12 -19.68 -3.08 10.58
CA LEU A 12 -20.10 -2.83 11.96
C LEU A 12 -19.11 -3.43 12.98
N LEU A 13 -18.61 -4.64 12.72
CA LEU A 13 -17.65 -5.31 13.57
C LEU A 13 -16.27 -4.64 13.54
N SER A 14 -15.77 -4.24 12.38
CA SER A 14 -14.44 -3.66 12.20
C SER A 14 -14.45 -2.12 12.02
N GLN A 15 -15.52 -1.41 12.32
CA GLN A 15 -15.66 0.03 12.04
C GLN A 15 -14.51 0.88 12.61
N ARG A 16 -13.99 0.55 13.79
CA ARG A 16 -12.91 1.31 14.44
C ARG A 16 -11.58 1.17 13.72
N PRO A 17 -11.05 -0.03 13.45
CA PRO A 17 -9.86 -0.18 12.63
C PRO A 17 -10.11 0.24 11.16
N ALA A 18 -11.31 0.01 10.58
CA ALA A 18 -11.62 0.46 9.23
C ALA A 18 -11.47 1.98 9.07
N LEU A 19 -11.87 2.77 10.08
CA LEU A 19 -11.63 4.22 10.08
C LEU A 19 -10.13 4.55 10.05
N ALA A 20 -9.29 3.82 10.78
CA ALA A 20 -7.84 4.03 10.75
C ALA A 20 -7.26 3.68 9.38
N PHE A 21 -7.70 2.57 8.75
CA PHE A 21 -7.37 2.23 7.38
C PHE A 21 -7.76 3.34 6.38
N MET A 22 -8.96 3.89 6.52
CA MET A 22 -9.41 5.00 5.67
C MET A 22 -8.56 6.26 5.88
N MET A 23 -8.20 6.61 7.11
CA MET A 23 -7.37 7.77 7.43
C MET A 23 -5.95 7.61 6.88
N LEU A 24 -5.37 6.42 6.97
CA LEU A 24 -4.08 6.10 6.36
C LEU A 24 -4.16 6.22 4.83
N GLY A 25 -5.18 5.63 4.21
CA GLY A 25 -5.42 5.73 2.77
C GLY A 25 -5.61 7.17 2.32
N MET A 26 -6.35 7.98 3.09
CA MET A 26 -6.58 9.39 2.78
C MET A 26 -5.26 10.19 2.74
N CYS A 27 -4.36 9.99 3.69
CA CYS A 27 -3.07 10.67 3.72
C CYS A 27 -2.18 10.28 2.52
N TRP A 28 -2.02 8.97 2.26
CA TRP A 28 -1.18 8.49 1.17
C TRP A 28 -1.76 8.77 -0.21
N GLY A 29 -3.09 8.69 -0.39
CA GLY A 29 -3.73 9.06 -1.65
C GLY A 29 -3.60 10.54 -1.96
N GLY A 30 -3.75 11.40 -0.95
CA GLY A 30 -3.43 12.83 -1.06
C GLY A 30 -1.99 13.07 -1.45
N PHE A 31 -1.06 12.37 -0.80
CA PHE A 31 0.37 12.45 -1.13
C PHE A 31 0.64 12.05 -2.59
N ALA A 32 0.10 10.93 -3.05
CA ALA A 32 0.30 10.45 -4.41
C ALA A 32 -0.10 11.48 -5.47
N ALA A 33 -1.24 12.14 -5.27
CA ALA A 33 -1.71 13.21 -6.16
C ALA A 33 -0.93 14.53 -6.00
N LEU A 34 -0.24 14.73 -4.86
CA LEU A 34 0.59 15.93 -4.60
C LEU A 34 2.04 15.78 -5.07
N VAL A 35 2.48 14.58 -5.45
CA VAL A 35 3.87 14.31 -5.87
C VAL A 35 4.38 15.33 -6.90
N PRO A 36 3.66 15.67 -7.99
CA PRO A 36 4.15 16.66 -8.95
C PRO A 36 4.38 18.04 -8.32
N GLN A 37 3.43 18.53 -7.50
CA GLN A 37 3.50 19.83 -6.85
C GLN A 37 4.64 19.90 -5.80
N ILE A 38 4.75 18.84 -4.97
CA ILE A 38 5.79 18.75 -3.94
C ILE A 38 7.18 18.71 -4.58
N LYS A 39 7.36 17.83 -5.59
CA LYS A 39 8.64 17.69 -6.30
C LYS A 39 9.09 19.00 -6.96
N LEU A 40 8.16 19.72 -7.60
CA LEU A 40 8.42 21.03 -8.19
C LEU A 40 8.84 22.03 -7.11
N ARG A 41 8.13 22.10 -5.99
CA ARG A 41 8.40 23.01 -4.88
C ARG A 41 9.77 22.83 -4.25
N ILE A 42 10.20 21.57 -4.02
CA ILE A 42 11.51 21.30 -3.42
C ILE A 42 12.66 21.31 -4.44
N GLY A 43 12.36 21.45 -5.76
CA GLY A 43 13.34 21.69 -6.81
C GLY A 43 14.30 20.52 -7.07
N VAL A 44 13.85 19.26 -6.98
CA VAL A 44 14.73 18.09 -7.13
C VAL A 44 14.45 17.28 -8.39
N GLY A 45 15.49 16.63 -8.92
CA GLY A 45 15.39 15.61 -9.97
C GLY A 45 14.76 14.31 -9.47
N ASP A 46 14.41 13.42 -10.40
CA ASP A 46 13.73 12.16 -10.10
C ASP A 46 14.56 11.24 -9.20
N GLY A 47 15.86 11.14 -9.43
CA GLY A 47 16.74 10.29 -8.65
C GLY A 47 16.81 10.70 -7.17
N LEU A 48 17.00 12.00 -6.90
CA LEU A 48 17.01 12.51 -5.53
C LEU A 48 15.62 12.40 -4.90
N PHE A 49 14.55 12.69 -5.64
CA PHE A 49 13.17 12.53 -5.13
C PHE A 49 12.90 11.09 -4.71
N GLY A 50 13.22 10.10 -5.56
CA GLY A 50 13.10 8.69 -5.22
C GLY A 50 13.91 8.29 -3.97
N THR A 51 15.14 8.82 -3.83
CA THR A 51 15.96 8.60 -2.63
C THR A 51 15.34 9.19 -1.38
N LEU A 52 14.72 10.37 -1.47
CA LEU A 52 14.01 10.98 -0.34
C LEU A 52 12.76 10.18 0.06
N LEU A 53 12.05 9.61 -0.91
CA LEU A 53 10.92 8.71 -0.64
C LEU A 53 11.38 7.44 0.12
N LEU A 54 12.59 6.95 -0.14
CA LEU A 54 13.15 5.78 0.57
C LEU A 54 13.28 6.03 2.08
N LEU A 55 13.39 7.27 2.54
CA LEU A 55 13.46 7.59 3.97
C LEU A 55 12.18 7.18 4.72
N SER A 56 11.03 7.18 4.05
CA SER A 56 9.79 6.67 4.66
C SER A 56 9.88 5.18 5.01
N ALA A 57 10.64 4.42 4.24
CA ALA A 57 10.90 3.01 4.50
C ALA A 57 11.67 2.77 5.81
N PHE A 58 12.73 3.55 6.03
CA PHE A 58 13.48 3.47 7.29
C PHE A 58 12.61 3.87 8.48
N GLY A 59 11.74 4.87 8.29
CA GLY A 59 10.74 5.23 9.28
C GLY A 59 9.81 4.06 9.63
N LEU A 60 9.24 3.40 8.61
CA LEU A 60 8.32 2.29 8.81
C LEU A 60 8.98 1.09 9.50
N VAL A 61 10.22 0.76 9.16
CA VAL A 61 10.98 -0.29 9.86
C VAL A 61 11.13 0.04 11.34
N SER A 62 11.37 1.32 11.69
CA SER A 62 11.47 1.73 13.10
C SER A 62 10.15 1.52 13.86
N ALA A 63 9.01 1.61 13.20
CA ALA A 63 7.69 1.41 13.80
C ALA A 63 7.48 -0.03 14.31
N ILE A 64 8.05 -1.03 13.66
CA ILE A 64 7.95 -2.44 14.07
C ILE A 64 8.49 -2.63 15.49
N TRP A 65 9.57 -1.93 15.84
CA TRP A 65 10.18 -1.98 17.17
C TRP A 65 9.46 -1.10 18.19
N LEU A 66 8.82 -0.04 17.75
CA LEU A 66 8.11 0.92 18.58
C LEU A 66 6.69 0.48 18.93
N ALA A 67 5.98 -0.17 18.01
CA ALA A 67 4.56 -0.49 18.14
C ALA A 67 4.21 -1.26 19.43
N PRO A 68 4.93 -2.32 19.86
CA PRO A 68 4.59 -3.06 21.08
C PRO A 68 4.77 -2.22 22.34
N LYS A 69 5.77 -1.31 22.37
CA LYS A 69 6.00 -0.40 23.49
C LYS A 69 4.93 0.68 23.54
N PHE A 70 4.64 1.29 22.41
CA PHE A 70 3.63 2.32 22.24
C PHE A 70 2.25 1.82 22.67
N GLU A 71 1.89 0.61 22.26
CA GLU A 71 0.62 -0.03 22.62
C GLU A 71 0.53 -0.31 24.12
N ARG A 72 1.57 -0.84 24.74
CA ARG A 72 1.59 -1.12 26.20
C ARG A 72 1.40 0.14 27.04
N TRP A 73 1.99 1.27 26.61
CA TRP A 73 1.91 2.52 27.37
C TRP A 73 0.57 3.24 27.19
N LEU A 74 0.02 3.20 25.97
CA LEU A 74 -1.14 4.02 25.60
C LEU A 74 -2.45 3.24 25.50
N ARG A 75 -2.38 1.90 25.49
CA ARG A 75 -3.54 1.01 25.51
C ARG A 75 -4.59 1.43 24.45
N ALA A 76 -5.85 1.68 24.87
CA ALA A 76 -6.94 2.11 24.00
C ALA A 76 -6.64 3.41 23.20
N SER A 77 -5.73 4.24 23.68
CA SER A 77 -5.34 5.48 23.02
C SER A 77 -4.20 5.30 22.01
N SER A 78 -3.62 4.10 21.88
CA SER A 78 -2.50 3.84 20.98
C SER A 78 -2.84 4.12 19.52
N LEU A 79 -3.93 3.55 19.01
CA LEU A 79 -4.35 3.74 17.62
C LEU A 79 -4.74 5.20 17.31
N PRO A 80 -5.57 5.90 18.12
CA PRO A 80 -5.86 7.32 17.90
C PRO A 80 -4.61 8.20 17.85
N LEU A 81 -3.66 7.99 18.76
CA LEU A 81 -2.43 8.78 18.82
C LEU A 81 -1.48 8.47 17.65
N ALA A 82 -1.39 7.21 17.21
CA ALA A 82 -0.64 6.85 16.03
C ALA A 82 -1.20 7.54 14.77
N VAL A 83 -2.52 7.52 14.58
CA VAL A 83 -3.21 8.19 13.47
C VAL A 83 -2.99 9.71 13.53
N MET A 84 -3.06 10.34 14.70
CA MET A 84 -2.81 11.79 14.83
C MET A 84 -1.35 12.13 14.53
N SER A 85 -0.39 11.34 15.02
CA SER A 85 1.04 11.52 14.72
C SER A 85 1.29 11.40 13.22
N MET A 86 0.65 10.43 12.57
CA MET A 86 0.69 10.27 11.11
C MET A 86 0.14 11.52 10.40
N ALA A 87 -1.05 11.96 10.73
CA ALA A 87 -1.67 13.15 10.11
C ALA A 87 -0.78 14.39 10.29
N SER A 88 -0.16 14.56 11.47
CA SER A 88 0.79 15.64 11.74
C SER A 88 2.04 15.56 10.86
N SER A 89 2.56 14.35 10.61
CA SER A 89 3.73 14.17 9.74
C SER A 89 3.43 14.53 8.27
N PHE A 90 2.21 14.30 7.80
CA PHE A 90 1.77 14.73 6.46
C PHE A 90 1.62 16.25 6.35
N LEU A 91 1.24 16.96 7.44
CA LEU A 91 1.32 18.43 7.46
C LEU A 91 2.75 18.92 7.25
N LEU A 92 3.75 18.26 7.86
CA LEU A 92 5.17 18.59 7.65
C LEU A 92 5.57 18.35 6.19
N ILE A 93 5.14 17.27 5.55
CA ILE A 93 5.35 17.05 4.11
C ILE A 93 4.75 18.20 3.29
N GLY A 94 3.51 18.58 3.62
CA GLY A 94 2.81 19.69 2.96
C GLY A 94 3.50 21.04 3.11
N TRP A 95 4.20 21.25 4.21
CA TRP A 95 4.92 22.49 4.51
C TRP A 95 6.38 22.50 4.02
N ALA A 96 7.09 21.34 4.03
CA ALA A 96 8.53 21.24 3.82
C ALA A 96 9.02 22.02 2.57
N PRO A 97 9.81 23.11 2.71
CA PRO A 97 10.26 23.93 1.60
C PRO A 97 11.59 23.45 0.98
N THR A 98 12.31 22.54 1.65
CA THR A 98 13.64 22.08 1.22
C THR A 98 13.69 20.55 1.12
N PRO A 99 14.61 19.98 0.30
CA PRO A 99 14.79 18.53 0.20
C PRO A 99 15.12 17.88 1.54
N ALA A 100 15.94 18.50 2.37
CA ALA A 100 16.32 17.97 3.68
C ALA A 100 15.12 17.85 4.63
N LEU A 101 14.32 18.93 4.74
CA LEU A 101 13.10 18.90 5.58
C LEU A 101 12.04 17.95 5.03
N PHE A 102 11.91 17.85 3.71
CA PHE A 102 11.04 16.85 3.08
C PHE A 102 11.51 15.43 3.42
N GLY A 103 12.81 15.16 3.39
CA GLY A 103 13.37 13.85 3.78
C GLY A 103 13.06 13.50 5.24
N VAL A 104 13.23 14.44 6.18
CA VAL A 104 12.85 14.25 7.60
C VAL A 104 11.35 14.01 7.74
N ALA A 105 10.52 14.79 7.04
CA ALA A 105 9.07 14.61 7.05
C ALA A 105 8.66 13.24 6.50
N MET A 106 9.32 12.75 5.43
CA MET A 106 9.10 11.41 4.88
C MET A 106 9.47 10.30 5.87
N PHE A 107 10.60 10.44 6.58
CA PHE A 107 10.97 9.48 7.63
C PHE A 107 9.90 9.44 8.73
N LEU A 108 9.46 10.59 9.23
CA LEU A 108 8.41 10.67 10.25
C LEU A 108 7.08 10.12 9.75
N ALA A 109 6.69 10.44 8.50
CA ALA A 109 5.48 9.92 7.89
C ALA A 109 5.53 8.38 7.77
N GLY A 110 6.68 7.83 7.39
CA GLY A 110 6.90 6.39 7.37
C GLY A 110 6.78 5.75 8.76
N ALA A 111 7.42 6.33 9.77
CA ALA A 111 7.37 5.84 11.15
C ALA A 111 5.95 5.86 11.72
N CYS A 112 5.24 6.98 11.57
CA CYS A 112 3.88 7.12 12.10
C CYS A 112 2.86 6.29 11.30
N SER A 113 3.01 6.20 9.96
CA SER A 113 2.20 5.31 9.13
C SER A 113 2.41 3.85 9.48
N GLY A 114 3.67 3.42 9.65
CA GLY A 114 4.00 2.07 10.06
C GLY A 114 3.45 1.71 11.43
N LEU A 115 3.52 2.64 12.37
CA LEU A 115 2.92 2.47 13.70
C LEU A 115 1.39 2.30 13.60
N THR A 116 0.74 3.15 12.82
CA THR A 116 -0.70 3.05 12.56
C THR A 116 -1.04 1.71 11.89
N ASP A 117 -0.25 1.30 10.89
CA ASP A 117 -0.46 0.06 10.14
C ASP A 117 -0.36 -1.17 11.04
N VAL A 118 0.68 -1.28 11.85
CA VAL A 118 0.84 -2.40 12.80
C VAL A 118 -0.34 -2.45 13.75
N LEU A 119 -0.71 -1.33 14.37
CA LEU A 119 -1.78 -1.31 15.37
C LEU A 119 -3.14 -1.63 14.74
N MET A 120 -3.51 -1.05 13.59
CA MET A 120 -4.82 -1.31 13.00
C MET A 120 -4.95 -2.74 12.48
N ASN A 121 -3.87 -3.32 11.88
CA ASN A 121 -3.87 -4.71 11.46
C ASN A 121 -3.99 -5.67 12.64
N THR A 122 -3.31 -5.39 13.76
CA THR A 122 -3.45 -6.15 15.00
C THR A 122 -4.90 -6.14 15.48
N ARG A 123 -5.56 -4.98 15.49
CA ARG A 123 -6.98 -4.88 15.90
C ARG A 123 -7.92 -5.68 15.00
N VAL A 124 -7.69 -5.67 13.68
CA VAL A 124 -8.48 -6.50 12.76
C VAL A 124 -8.26 -7.98 13.06
N SER A 125 -7.01 -8.42 13.23
CA SER A 125 -6.69 -9.82 13.55
C SER A 125 -7.32 -10.29 14.89
N GLU A 126 -7.35 -9.45 15.92
CA GLU A 126 -8.02 -9.73 17.18
C GLU A 126 -9.54 -9.90 17.01
N ILE A 127 -10.16 -9.05 16.18
CA ILE A 127 -11.59 -9.16 15.87
C ILE A 127 -11.86 -10.43 15.05
N GLU A 128 -11.05 -10.71 14.02
CA GLU A 128 -11.16 -11.94 13.22
C GLU A 128 -11.10 -13.20 14.09
N ALA A 129 -10.16 -13.25 15.05
CA ALA A 129 -10.01 -14.39 15.94
C ALA A 129 -11.22 -14.56 16.90
N ARG A 130 -11.83 -13.46 17.33
CA ARG A 130 -12.99 -13.48 18.22
C ARG A 130 -14.28 -13.83 17.50
N GLU A 131 -14.48 -13.32 16.30
CA GLU A 131 -15.72 -13.46 15.53
C GLU A 131 -15.67 -14.65 14.54
N ASP A 132 -14.52 -15.36 14.46
CA ASP A 132 -14.25 -16.46 13.49
C ASP A 132 -14.62 -16.08 12.03
N ARG A 133 -14.25 -14.86 11.64
CA ARG A 133 -14.64 -14.27 10.36
C ARG A 133 -13.53 -13.45 9.73
N PRO A 134 -13.18 -13.69 8.44
CA PRO A 134 -12.12 -12.92 7.76
C PRO A 134 -12.60 -11.49 7.44
N MET A 135 -11.87 -10.47 7.90
CA MET A 135 -12.19 -9.04 7.72
C MET A 135 -11.02 -8.24 7.15
N MET A 136 -9.83 -8.81 7.10
CA MET A 136 -8.61 -8.10 6.69
C MET A 136 -8.72 -7.52 5.28
N SER A 137 -9.18 -8.31 4.30
CA SER A 137 -9.36 -7.84 2.92
C SER A 137 -10.37 -6.69 2.81
N PHE A 138 -11.43 -6.72 3.61
CA PHE A 138 -12.40 -5.62 3.67
C PHE A 138 -11.76 -4.33 4.17
N ASN A 139 -10.98 -4.38 5.25
CA ASN A 139 -10.32 -3.22 5.82
C ASN A 139 -9.27 -2.64 4.86
N HIS A 140 -8.49 -3.49 4.17
CA HIS A 140 -7.59 -3.06 3.11
C HIS A 140 -8.32 -2.47 1.89
N ALA A 141 -9.54 -2.92 1.58
CA ALA A 141 -10.37 -2.27 0.57
C ALA A 141 -10.82 -0.88 1.01
N MET A 142 -11.16 -0.68 2.29
CA MET A 142 -11.47 0.65 2.84
C MET A 142 -10.28 1.62 2.72
N PHE A 143 -9.06 1.15 3.01
CA PHE A 143 -7.84 1.90 2.70
C PHE A 143 -7.81 2.31 1.22
N SER A 144 -7.98 1.34 0.31
CA SER A 144 -7.86 1.58 -1.14
C SER A 144 -8.89 2.58 -1.66
N PHE A 145 -10.13 2.51 -1.19
CA PHE A 145 -11.16 3.48 -1.58
C PHE A 145 -10.87 4.87 -1.02
N ALA A 146 -10.48 4.97 0.26
CA ALA A 146 -10.12 6.25 0.85
C ALA A 146 -8.89 6.88 0.15
N TYR A 147 -7.88 6.07 -0.19
CA TYR A 147 -6.74 6.46 -1.00
C TYR A 147 -7.20 7.02 -2.36
N ALA A 148 -8.05 6.29 -3.08
CA ALA A 148 -8.54 6.70 -4.39
C ALA A 148 -9.30 8.03 -4.31
N PHE A 149 -10.31 8.11 -3.46
CA PHE A 149 -11.14 9.31 -3.37
C PHE A 149 -10.37 10.53 -2.87
N SER A 150 -9.42 10.35 -1.96
CA SER A 150 -8.55 11.46 -1.52
C SER A 150 -7.59 11.92 -2.61
N ALA A 151 -7.07 11.01 -3.43
CA ALA A 151 -6.27 11.37 -4.59
C ALA A 151 -7.07 12.25 -5.56
N LEU A 152 -8.29 11.85 -5.91
CA LEU A 152 -9.18 12.62 -6.78
C LEU A 152 -9.52 13.98 -6.17
N MET A 153 -9.92 14.02 -4.88
CA MET A 153 -10.21 15.27 -4.19
C MET A 153 -9.00 16.21 -4.16
N THR A 154 -7.81 15.65 -3.92
CA THR A 154 -6.55 16.41 -3.98
C THR A 154 -6.31 17.00 -5.36
N GLY A 155 -6.56 16.24 -6.43
CA GLY A 155 -6.46 16.74 -7.80
C GLY A 155 -7.38 17.93 -8.06
N LEU A 156 -8.64 17.85 -7.63
CA LEU A 156 -9.62 18.94 -7.73
C LEU A 156 -9.19 20.18 -6.93
N LEU A 157 -8.71 19.98 -5.70
CA LEU A 157 -8.20 21.08 -4.87
C LEU A 157 -6.97 21.75 -5.49
N ARG A 158 -6.03 20.99 -6.07
CA ARG A 158 -4.87 21.50 -6.79
C ARG A 158 -5.28 22.30 -8.04
N GLU A 159 -6.25 21.82 -8.79
CA GLU A 159 -6.80 22.53 -9.94
C GLU A 159 -7.43 23.88 -9.52
N ALA A 160 -8.01 23.95 -8.32
CA ALA A 160 -8.52 25.16 -7.70
C ALA A 160 -7.42 26.05 -7.06
N GLY A 161 -6.14 25.68 -7.18
CA GLY A 161 -4.99 26.44 -6.67
C GLY A 161 -4.57 26.13 -5.23
N ALA A 162 -5.09 25.06 -4.62
CA ALA A 162 -4.70 24.70 -3.26
C ALA A 162 -3.23 24.23 -3.20
N THR A 163 -2.54 24.68 -2.16
CA THR A 163 -1.18 24.22 -1.85
C THR A 163 -1.19 22.86 -1.17
N ALA A 164 -0.08 22.12 -1.23
CA ALA A 164 0.06 20.84 -0.56
C ALA A 164 -0.20 20.95 0.96
N PHE A 165 0.21 22.05 1.59
CA PHE A 165 -0.05 22.30 2.99
C PHE A 165 -1.56 22.43 3.27
N LEU A 166 -2.30 23.19 2.46
CA LEU A 166 -3.74 23.38 2.64
C LEU A 166 -4.52 22.07 2.47
N VAL A 167 -4.13 21.22 1.51
CA VAL A 167 -4.73 19.91 1.31
C VAL A 167 -4.52 19.02 2.54
N PHE A 168 -3.30 18.91 3.04
CA PHE A 168 -3.04 18.11 4.24
C PHE A 168 -3.64 18.72 5.51
N LEU A 169 -3.77 20.05 5.60
CA LEU A 169 -4.49 20.70 6.70
C LEU A 169 -5.96 20.31 6.70
N LEU A 170 -6.61 20.26 5.54
CA LEU A 170 -7.99 19.80 5.41
C LEU A 170 -8.12 18.34 5.89
N TYR A 171 -7.22 17.45 5.46
CA TYR A 171 -7.22 16.04 5.89
C TYR A 171 -6.93 15.90 7.38
N PHE A 172 -6.00 16.69 7.91
CA PHE A 172 -5.72 16.74 9.35
C PHE A 172 -6.97 17.12 10.16
N VAL A 173 -7.72 18.14 9.73
CA VAL A 173 -8.96 18.56 10.41
C VAL A 173 -10.01 17.45 10.34
N VAL A 174 -10.20 16.78 9.21
CA VAL A 174 -11.12 15.64 9.08
C VAL A 174 -10.71 14.51 10.04
N ILE A 175 -9.43 14.19 10.08
CA ILE A 175 -8.87 13.15 10.98
C ILE A 175 -9.09 13.57 12.45
N LEU A 176 -8.79 14.80 12.81
CA LEU A 176 -8.96 15.32 14.18
C LEU A 176 -10.40 15.13 14.70
N VAL A 177 -11.40 15.38 13.84
CA VAL A 177 -12.82 15.21 14.19
C VAL A 177 -13.19 13.73 14.39
N LEU A 178 -12.59 12.84 13.61
CA LEU A 178 -13.01 11.44 13.58
C LEU A 178 -12.12 10.51 14.41
N VAL A 179 -10.89 10.89 14.73
CA VAL A 179 -9.87 10.01 15.30
C VAL A 179 -10.26 9.38 16.64
N ALA A 180 -11.03 10.08 17.46
CA ALA A 180 -11.52 9.55 18.73
C ALA A 180 -12.34 8.26 18.56
N ARG A 181 -12.99 8.09 17.40
CA ARG A 181 -13.78 6.90 17.07
C ARG A 181 -12.92 5.67 16.79
N THR A 182 -11.61 5.82 16.60
CA THR A 182 -10.68 4.69 16.41
C THR A 182 -10.24 4.07 17.74
N ARG A 183 -10.64 4.62 18.89
CA ARG A 183 -10.27 4.13 20.21
C ARG A 183 -10.81 2.72 20.44
N ILE A 184 -9.92 1.78 20.72
CA ILE A 184 -10.23 0.36 20.92
C ILE A 184 -9.24 -0.24 21.94
N GLU A 185 -9.76 -0.96 22.92
CA GLU A 185 -8.91 -1.66 23.88
C GLU A 185 -8.19 -2.83 23.21
N PRO A 186 -6.89 -3.00 23.45
CA PRO A 186 -6.15 -4.17 23.00
C PRO A 186 -6.62 -5.41 23.74
N SER A 187 -6.88 -6.49 23.04
CA SER A 187 -6.98 -7.80 23.65
C SER A 187 -5.57 -8.36 23.78
N PHE A 188 -4.96 -8.22 24.96
CA PHE A 188 -3.69 -8.86 25.25
C PHE A 188 -3.90 -10.37 25.37
N GLN A 189 -4.13 -11.05 24.27
CA GLN A 189 -3.82 -12.45 24.18
C GLN A 189 -2.30 -12.54 24.08
N SER A 190 -1.69 -13.11 25.10
CA SER A 190 -0.28 -13.51 25.07
C SER A 190 -0.13 -14.65 24.07
N ASP A 191 -0.19 -14.33 22.77
CA ASP A 191 0.41 -15.19 21.78
C ASP A 191 1.93 -15.11 21.99
N HIS A 192 2.38 -15.91 22.96
CA HIS A 192 3.67 -16.53 22.81
C HIS A 192 3.60 -17.38 21.55
N THR A 193 3.74 -16.74 20.38
CA THR A 193 4.27 -17.42 19.23
C THR A 193 5.65 -17.87 19.69
N GLU A 194 5.73 -19.08 20.26
CA GLU A 194 7.01 -19.74 20.47
C GLU A 194 7.71 -19.62 19.12
N ALA A 195 8.73 -18.80 19.11
CA ALA A 195 9.58 -18.69 17.94
C ALA A 195 9.93 -20.13 17.59
N ALA A 196 9.81 -20.50 16.32
CA ALA A 196 10.11 -21.86 15.86
C ALA A 196 11.63 -22.09 15.90
N GLU A 197 12.20 -21.85 17.08
CA GLU A 197 13.62 -22.01 17.38
C GLU A 197 13.97 -23.47 17.20
N GLY A 198 14.89 -23.72 16.29
CA GLY A 198 15.41 -25.08 16.00
C GLY A 198 14.65 -25.85 14.91
N ARG A 199 13.56 -25.33 14.31
CA ARG A 199 12.85 -26.02 13.23
C ARG A 199 13.39 -25.64 11.85
N LYS A 200 13.55 -26.64 10.97
CA LYS A 200 13.92 -26.39 9.57
C LYS A 200 12.78 -25.66 8.86
N LEU A 201 13.05 -24.45 8.45
CA LEU A 201 12.10 -23.65 7.66
C LEU A 201 12.24 -23.98 6.17
N PRO A 202 11.15 -23.96 5.40
CA PRO A 202 11.19 -24.21 3.96
C PRO A 202 11.74 -22.97 3.22
N ASN A 203 13.07 -22.81 3.23
CA ASN A 203 13.74 -21.61 2.69
C ASN A 203 13.40 -21.35 1.22
N ALA A 204 13.28 -22.39 0.39
CA ALA A 204 12.89 -22.24 -1.01
C ALA A 204 11.46 -21.66 -1.15
N LEU A 205 10.52 -22.14 -0.34
CA LEU A 205 9.14 -21.65 -0.30
C LEU A 205 9.09 -20.17 0.15
N ILE A 206 9.89 -19.82 1.18
CA ILE A 206 9.99 -18.45 1.69
C ILE A 206 10.59 -17.53 0.62
N ALA A 207 11.69 -17.93 -0.02
CA ALA A 207 12.36 -17.12 -1.04
C ALA A 207 11.46 -16.90 -2.27
N LEU A 208 10.86 -17.97 -2.80
CA LEU A 208 10.02 -17.88 -3.99
C LEU A 208 8.72 -17.09 -3.71
N GLY A 209 8.03 -17.38 -2.61
CA GLY A 209 6.86 -16.65 -2.19
C GLY A 209 7.16 -15.20 -1.88
N GLY A 210 8.28 -14.96 -1.19
CA GLY A 210 8.78 -13.62 -0.87
C GLY A 210 9.06 -12.79 -2.11
N LEU A 211 9.70 -13.36 -3.13
CA LEU A 211 9.95 -12.68 -4.40
C LEU A 211 8.65 -12.34 -5.15
N VAL A 212 7.64 -13.22 -5.11
CA VAL A 212 6.32 -12.92 -5.70
C VAL A 212 5.68 -11.72 -5.00
N VAL A 213 5.65 -11.71 -3.67
CA VAL A 213 5.07 -10.60 -2.88
C VAL A 213 5.89 -9.32 -3.05
N MET A 214 7.22 -9.41 -3.09
CA MET A 214 8.12 -8.29 -3.33
C MET A 214 7.83 -7.61 -4.68
N ILE A 215 7.73 -8.38 -5.76
CA ILE A 215 7.42 -7.83 -7.10
C ILE A 215 6.03 -7.18 -7.12
N ALA A 216 5.03 -7.80 -6.50
CA ALA A 216 3.68 -7.24 -6.43
C ALA A 216 3.67 -5.88 -5.70
N PHE A 217 4.27 -5.79 -4.52
CA PHE A 217 4.34 -4.55 -3.75
C PHE A 217 5.24 -3.50 -4.41
N MET A 218 6.32 -3.92 -5.05
CA MET A 218 7.17 -3.05 -5.85
C MET A 218 6.39 -2.39 -6.99
N THR A 219 5.54 -3.16 -7.67
CA THR A 219 4.68 -2.66 -8.74
C THR A 219 3.63 -1.68 -8.22
N GLU A 220 2.94 -2.02 -7.13
CA GLU A 220 1.97 -1.16 -6.46
C GLU A 220 2.59 0.19 -6.10
N ALA A 221 3.69 0.19 -5.35
CA ALA A 221 4.36 1.40 -4.89
C ALA A 221 4.95 2.26 -6.05
N SER A 222 5.33 1.62 -7.17
CA SER A 222 5.77 2.34 -8.37
C SER A 222 4.66 3.24 -8.92
N ILE A 223 3.44 2.72 -9.05
CA ILE A 223 2.33 3.48 -9.60
C ILE A 223 1.82 4.51 -8.58
N GLU A 224 1.72 4.14 -7.31
CA GLU A 224 1.33 5.07 -6.25
C GLU A 224 2.21 6.32 -6.22
N SER A 225 3.52 6.15 -6.36
CA SER A 225 4.48 7.24 -6.24
C SER A 225 4.68 8.05 -7.52
N TRP A 226 4.43 7.48 -8.71
CA TRP A 226 4.87 8.08 -9.96
C TRP A 226 3.77 8.26 -11.01
N SER A 227 2.55 7.71 -10.83
CA SER A 227 1.49 7.79 -11.83
C SER A 227 1.00 9.21 -12.08
N ALA A 228 0.79 10.01 -11.03
CA ALA A 228 0.38 11.40 -11.18
C ALA A 228 1.43 12.21 -11.95
N LEU A 229 2.71 12.05 -11.58
CA LEU A 229 3.81 12.71 -12.27
C LEU A 229 3.94 12.28 -13.74
N HIS A 230 3.68 10.99 -14.02
CA HIS A 230 3.69 10.48 -15.40
C HIS A 230 2.61 11.16 -16.25
N VAL A 231 1.39 11.24 -15.74
CA VAL A 231 0.28 11.89 -16.46
C VAL A 231 0.57 13.37 -16.67
N GLU A 232 0.97 14.11 -15.64
CA GLU A 232 1.22 15.56 -15.75
C GLU A 232 2.45 15.87 -16.62
N ARG A 233 3.57 15.19 -16.39
CA ARG A 233 4.85 15.53 -17.04
C ARG A 233 5.02 14.88 -18.41
N SER A 234 4.67 13.58 -18.53
CA SER A 234 4.94 12.83 -19.77
C SER A 234 3.81 12.92 -20.79
N LEU A 235 2.57 13.23 -20.34
CA LEU A 235 1.38 13.27 -21.17
C LEU A 235 0.74 14.67 -21.23
N GLY A 236 1.29 15.67 -20.52
CA GLY A 236 0.79 17.03 -20.51
C GLY A 236 -0.55 17.23 -19.81
N GLY A 237 -0.91 16.31 -18.91
CA GLY A 237 -2.17 16.37 -18.15
C GLY A 237 -2.18 17.49 -17.10
N ARG A 238 -3.38 17.98 -16.77
CA ARG A 238 -3.61 18.95 -15.70
C ARG A 238 -3.55 18.25 -14.33
N ALA A 239 -3.61 19.03 -13.25
CA ALA A 239 -3.51 18.50 -11.88
C ALA A 239 -4.58 17.45 -11.54
N VAL A 240 -5.84 17.70 -11.95
CA VAL A 240 -6.93 16.72 -11.76
C VAL A 240 -6.72 15.47 -12.61
N GLU A 241 -6.19 15.61 -13.81
CA GLU A 241 -5.90 14.50 -14.72
C GLU A 241 -4.74 13.64 -14.17
N GLY A 242 -3.71 14.26 -13.59
CA GLY A 242 -2.65 13.56 -12.87
C GLY A 242 -3.17 12.71 -11.72
N ALA A 243 -4.09 13.27 -10.93
CA ALA A 243 -4.70 12.59 -9.80
C ALA A 243 -5.58 11.37 -10.18
N LEU A 244 -6.05 11.28 -11.44
CA LEU A 244 -6.77 10.09 -11.93
C LEU A 244 -5.87 8.85 -12.01
N GLY A 245 -4.56 8.99 -12.10
CA GLY A 245 -3.62 7.86 -12.05
C GLY A 245 -3.74 7.08 -10.74
N PRO A 246 -3.39 7.68 -9.59
CA PRO A 246 -3.54 7.04 -8.28
C PRO A 246 -5.00 6.75 -7.91
N PHE A 247 -5.97 7.57 -8.35
CA PHE A 247 -7.40 7.28 -8.14
C PHE A 247 -7.78 5.93 -8.75
N LEU A 248 -7.51 5.72 -10.03
CA LEU A 248 -7.90 4.49 -10.73
C LEU A 248 -7.17 3.26 -10.19
N LEU A 249 -5.88 3.39 -9.86
CA LEU A 249 -5.16 2.33 -9.17
C LEU A 249 -5.87 1.93 -7.88
N GLY A 250 -6.05 2.87 -6.96
CA GLY A 250 -6.66 2.60 -5.65
C GLY A 250 -8.10 2.10 -5.74
N PHE A 251 -8.91 2.68 -6.63
CA PHE A 251 -10.30 2.29 -6.82
C PHE A 251 -10.44 0.85 -7.33
N THR A 252 -9.69 0.49 -8.36
CA THR A 252 -9.71 -0.88 -8.91
C THR A 252 -9.08 -1.89 -7.96
N MET A 253 -8.05 -1.50 -7.20
CA MET A 253 -7.52 -2.33 -6.12
C MET A 253 -8.55 -2.58 -5.01
N GLY A 254 -9.32 -1.56 -4.62
CA GLY A 254 -10.41 -1.71 -3.65
C GLY A 254 -11.44 -2.75 -4.11
N ILE A 255 -11.85 -2.67 -5.38
CA ILE A 255 -12.75 -3.67 -5.98
C ILE A 255 -12.10 -5.06 -5.97
N GLY A 256 -10.85 -5.16 -6.41
CA GLY A 256 -10.12 -6.43 -6.46
C GLY A 256 -9.94 -7.07 -5.07
N ARG A 257 -9.69 -6.28 -4.03
CA ARG A 257 -9.59 -6.75 -2.63
C ARG A 257 -10.93 -7.26 -2.09
N LEU A 258 -12.05 -6.59 -2.43
CA LEU A 258 -13.39 -7.08 -2.03
C LEU A 258 -13.82 -8.35 -2.77
N THR A 259 -13.50 -8.44 -4.06
CA THR A 259 -13.93 -9.58 -4.91
C THR A 259 -12.94 -10.74 -4.91
N GLY A 260 -11.67 -10.46 -4.64
CA GLY A 260 -10.57 -11.42 -4.72
C GLY A 260 -10.74 -12.62 -3.77
N GLN A 261 -11.25 -12.41 -2.57
CA GLN A 261 -11.56 -13.49 -1.63
C GLN A 261 -12.63 -14.45 -2.17
N THR A 262 -13.69 -13.91 -2.76
CA THR A 262 -14.77 -14.74 -3.35
C THR A 262 -14.26 -15.49 -4.58
N LEU A 263 -13.39 -14.87 -5.37
CA LEU A 263 -12.80 -15.50 -6.55
C LEU A 263 -11.81 -16.60 -6.15
N ALA A 264 -10.98 -16.36 -5.14
CA ALA A 264 -10.00 -17.33 -4.62
C ALA A 264 -10.64 -18.58 -4.03
N SER A 265 -11.83 -18.46 -3.41
CA SER A 265 -12.56 -19.62 -2.89
C SER A 265 -13.10 -20.55 -3.99
N ARG A 266 -13.22 -20.05 -5.23
CA ARG A 266 -13.79 -20.80 -6.36
C ARG A 266 -12.76 -21.23 -7.40
N LEU A 267 -11.61 -20.57 -7.46
CA LEU A 267 -10.58 -20.79 -8.45
C LEU A 267 -9.27 -21.23 -7.79
N ASN A 268 -8.41 -21.89 -8.56
CA ASN A 268 -7.06 -22.23 -8.11
C ASN A 268 -6.19 -20.97 -8.02
N ASP A 269 -5.65 -20.66 -6.84
CA ASP A 269 -4.85 -19.47 -6.57
C ASP A 269 -3.71 -19.27 -7.58
N THR A 270 -3.04 -20.34 -7.99
CA THR A 270 -1.94 -20.25 -8.96
C THR A 270 -2.42 -19.79 -10.34
N LYS A 271 -3.65 -20.16 -10.76
CA LYS A 271 -4.23 -19.67 -12.01
C LYS A 271 -4.60 -18.19 -11.88
N VAL A 272 -5.16 -17.82 -10.73
CA VAL A 272 -5.52 -16.40 -10.48
C VAL A 272 -4.25 -15.54 -10.45
N ILE A 273 -3.20 -15.93 -9.72
CA ILE A 273 -1.91 -15.20 -9.70
C ILE A 273 -1.33 -15.10 -11.12
N PHE A 274 -1.40 -16.16 -11.92
CA PHE A 274 -0.90 -16.15 -13.29
C PHE A 274 -1.59 -15.08 -14.15
N TRP A 275 -2.92 -15.10 -14.20
CA TRP A 275 -3.69 -14.14 -15.00
C TRP A 275 -3.62 -12.72 -14.43
N ALA A 276 -3.62 -12.56 -13.12
CA ALA A 276 -3.45 -11.28 -12.44
C ALA A 276 -2.07 -10.66 -12.78
N SER A 277 -1.01 -11.46 -12.83
CA SER A 277 0.32 -11.00 -13.23
C SER A 277 0.36 -10.53 -14.69
N LEU A 278 -0.30 -11.25 -15.60
CA LEU A 278 -0.41 -10.82 -17.01
C LEU A 278 -1.21 -9.51 -17.13
N MET A 279 -2.32 -9.38 -16.41
CA MET A 279 -3.10 -8.13 -16.35
C MET A 279 -2.23 -6.98 -15.82
N THR A 280 -1.51 -7.20 -14.73
CA THR A 280 -0.64 -6.19 -14.13
C THR A 280 0.44 -5.74 -15.11
N CYS A 281 1.11 -6.68 -15.78
CA CYS A 281 2.11 -6.39 -16.81
C CYS A 281 1.49 -5.59 -17.96
N SER A 282 0.38 -6.07 -18.54
CA SER A 282 -0.28 -5.38 -19.66
C SER A 282 -0.71 -3.96 -19.30
N GLY A 283 -1.26 -3.77 -18.08
CA GLY A 283 -1.63 -2.44 -17.57
C GLY A 283 -0.43 -1.51 -17.45
N ALA A 284 0.71 -1.99 -16.92
CA ALA A 284 1.94 -1.21 -16.83
C ALA A 284 2.48 -0.80 -18.20
N ILE A 285 2.49 -1.72 -19.17
CA ILE A 285 2.94 -1.44 -20.55
C ILE A 285 2.00 -0.45 -21.25
N ILE A 286 0.67 -0.64 -21.13
CA ILE A 286 -0.31 0.30 -21.69
C ILE A 286 -0.11 1.71 -21.12
N ALA A 287 0.07 1.84 -19.80
CA ALA A 287 0.33 3.14 -19.18
C ALA A 287 1.64 3.76 -19.67
N ALA A 288 2.71 2.95 -19.81
CA ALA A 288 4.02 3.41 -20.26
C ALA A 288 4.03 3.95 -21.68
N ILE A 289 3.37 3.25 -22.63
CA ILE A 289 3.35 3.62 -24.06
C ILE A 289 2.23 4.62 -24.40
N ALA A 290 1.41 5.00 -23.43
CA ALA A 290 0.31 5.92 -23.63
C ALA A 290 0.79 7.24 -24.30
N ALA A 291 0.06 7.68 -25.31
CA ALA A 291 0.28 8.99 -25.96
C ALA A 291 -0.63 10.08 -25.36
N ILE A 292 -1.74 9.68 -24.74
CA ILE A 292 -2.73 10.57 -24.12
C ILE A 292 -3.11 10.06 -22.74
N PRO A 293 -3.53 10.93 -21.81
CA PRO A 293 -3.89 10.55 -20.44
C PRO A 293 -4.91 9.42 -20.35
N PHE A 294 -5.93 9.42 -21.19
CA PHE A 294 -6.99 8.40 -21.18
C PHE A 294 -6.47 6.96 -21.34
N VAL A 295 -5.47 6.75 -22.21
CA VAL A 295 -4.84 5.42 -22.39
C VAL A 295 -4.06 5.01 -21.15
N ALA A 296 -3.36 5.95 -20.51
CA ALA A 296 -2.67 5.69 -19.24
C ALA A 296 -3.65 5.30 -18.13
N TYR A 297 -4.82 5.93 -18.06
CA TYR A 297 -5.86 5.60 -17.09
C TYR A 297 -6.35 4.15 -17.23
N LEU A 298 -6.59 3.69 -18.47
CA LEU A 298 -6.92 2.28 -18.73
C LEU A 298 -5.80 1.36 -18.24
N GLY A 299 -4.54 1.73 -18.51
CA GLY A 299 -3.39 0.99 -18.04
C GLY A 299 -3.35 0.88 -16.50
N PHE A 300 -3.51 1.98 -15.78
CA PHE A 300 -3.51 1.99 -14.31
C PHE A 300 -4.71 1.24 -13.72
N ALA A 301 -5.88 1.31 -14.33
CA ALA A 301 -7.06 0.56 -13.88
C ALA A 301 -6.87 -0.96 -14.04
N ILE A 302 -6.36 -1.42 -15.20
CA ILE A 302 -6.06 -2.83 -15.46
C ILE A 302 -4.98 -3.33 -14.50
N LEU A 303 -3.91 -2.54 -14.30
CA LEU A 303 -2.83 -2.87 -13.39
C LEU A 303 -3.34 -3.01 -11.95
N GLY A 304 -4.11 -2.03 -11.47
CA GLY A 304 -4.65 -2.04 -10.11
C GLY A 304 -5.53 -3.24 -9.82
N MET A 305 -6.38 -3.63 -10.78
CA MET A 305 -7.19 -4.84 -10.66
C MET A 305 -6.32 -6.10 -10.56
N GLY A 306 -5.28 -6.20 -11.39
CA GLY A 306 -4.37 -7.36 -11.39
C GLY A 306 -3.54 -7.43 -10.10
N VAL A 307 -2.84 -6.36 -9.74
CA VAL A 307 -1.89 -6.37 -8.62
C VAL A 307 -2.56 -6.60 -7.26
N SER A 308 -3.84 -6.21 -7.12
CA SER A 308 -4.61 -6.28 -5.88
C SER A 308 -4.70 -7.67 -5.24
N VAL A 309 -4.62 -8.73 -6.02
CA VAL A 309 -4.82 -10.12 -5.57
C VAL A 309 -3.54 -10.94 -5.53
N ILE A 310 -2.44 -10.48 -6.14
CA ILE A 310 -1.19 -11.26 -6.25
C ILE A 310 -0.61 -11.54 -4.87
N ALA A 311 -0.37 -10.50 -4.07
CA ALA A 311 0.27 -10.64 -2.75
C ALA A 311 -0.60 -11.43 -1.75
N PRO A 312 -1.90 -11.14 -1.56
CA PRO A 312 -2.73 -11.92 -0.65
C PRO A 312 -2.81 -13.40 -1.01
N LEU A 313 -2.94 -13.72 -2.31
CA LEU A 313 -3.00 -15.12 -2.76
C LEU A 313 -1.66 -15.83 -2.63
N ALA A 314 -0.54 -15.14 -2.87
CA ALA A 314 0.79 -15.70 -2.66
C ALA A 314 1.04 -16.01 -1.18
N LEU A 315 0.69 -15.11 -0.27
CA LEU A 315 0.77 -15.33 1.18
C LEU A 315 -0.13 -16.50 1.62
N GLY A 316 -1.35 -16.57 1.12
CA GLY A 316 -2.25 -17.68 1.37
C GLY A 316 -1.71 -19.02 0.86
N LEU A 317 -1.16 -19.04 -0.36
CA LEU A 317 -0.56 -20.24 -0.96
C LEU A 317 0.63 -20.76 -0.15
N VAL A 318 1.53 -19.85 0.25
CA VAL A 318 2.72 -20.18 1.07
C VAL A 318 2.29 -20.64 2.47
N GLY A 319 1.33 -19.94 3.09
CA GLY A 319 0.81 -20.31 4.41
C GLY A 319 0.15 -21.68 4.46
N ARG A 320 -0.54 -22.11 3.39
CA ARG A 320 -1.14 -23.46 3.31
C ARG A 320 -0.11 -24.57 3.09
N ARG A 321 1.08 -24.25 2.56
CA ARG A 321 2.16 -25.23 2.35
C ARG A 321 3.11 -25.34 3.54
N ALA A 322 3.11 -24.35 4.41
CA ALA A 322 3.83 -24.40 5.68
C ALA A 322 3.10 -25.32 6.66
N THR A 323 3.87 -25.96 7.55
CA THR A 323 3.28 -26.73 8.65
C THR A 323 2.53 -25.79 9.61
N SER A 324 1.55 -26.29 10.36
CA SER A 324 0.80 -25.48 11.34
C SER A 324 1.75 -24.74 12.31
N GLN A 325 2.85 -25.37 12.68
CA GLN A 325 3.83 -24.88 13.64
C GLN A 325 4.79 -23.81 13.08
N THR A 326 5.01 -23.78 11.75
CA THR A 326 5.92 -22.82 11.09
C THR A 326 5.18 -21.77 10.28
N ARG A 327 3.87 -21.87 10.14
CA ARG A 327 3.03 -21.03 9.26
C ARG A 327 3.19 -19.55 9.53
N SER A 328 3.07 -19.12 10.79
CA SER A 328 3.20 -17.71 11.19
C SER A 328 4.59 -17.15 10.87
N THR A 329 5.66 -17.90 11.18
CA THR A 329 7.04 -17.52 10.89
C THR A 329 7.29 -17.41 9.38
N VAL A 330 6.77 -18.38 8.60
CA VAL A 330 6.91 -18.38 7.13
C VAL A 330 6.18 -17.18 6.53
N ILE A 331 4.94 -16.90 6.93
CA ILE A 331 4.16 -15.75 6.46
C ILE A 331 4.90 -14.44 6.82
N ALA A 332 5.38 -14.29 8.05
CA ALA A 332 6.09 -13.10 8.49
C ALA A 332 7.36 -12.84 7.66
N ARG A 333 8.15 -13.89 7.37
CA ARG A 333 9.35 -13.78 6.52
C ARG A 333 8.99 -13.40 5.08
N VAL A 334 7.96 -14.01 4.50
CA VAL A 334 7.48 -13.68 3.14
C VAL A 334 6.98 -12.23 3.07
N SER A 335 6.23 -11.77 4.09
CA SER A 335 5.78 -10.37 4.19
C SER A 335 6.97 -9.39 4.27
N GLY A 336 8.04 -9.77 4.97
CA GLY A 336 9.27 -8.98 5.03
C GLY A 336 9.88 -8.69 3.66
N PHE A 337 9.86 -9.67 2.73
CA PHE A 337 10.24 -9.45 1.33
C PHE A 337 9.32 -8.44 0.65
N GLY A 338 8.01 -8.49 0.91
CA GLY A 338 7.04 -7.54 0.39
C GLY A 338 7.39 -6.11 0.77
N PHE A 339 7.67 -5.87 2.05
CA PHE A 339 8.08 -4.55 2.52
C PHE A 339 9.35 -4.05 1.83
N LEU A 340 10.36 -4.92 1.60
CA LEU A 340 11.54 -4.53 0.82
C LEU A 340 11.16 -4.04 -0.58
N GLY A 341 10.22 -4.71 -1.25
CA GLY A 341 9.72 -4.29 -2.56
C GLY A 341 9.07 -2.92 -2.52
N PHE A 342 8.18 -2.71 -1.56
CA PHE A 342 7.50 -1.43 -1.38
C PHE A 342 8.47 -0.27 -1.14
N PHE A 343 9.53 -0.53 -0.37
CA PHE A 343 10.53 0.47 -0.02
C PHE A 343 11.48 0.82 -1.16
N LEU A 344 11.98 -0.19 -1.86
CA LEU A 344 12.96 0.03 -2.92
C LEU A 344 12.35 0.65 -4.17
N SER A 345 11.05 0.44 -4.39
CA SER A 345 10.36 0.81 -5.61
C SER A 345 10.44 2.30 -5.95
N PRO A 346 10.10 3.25 -5.05
CA PRO A 346 10.14 4.67 -5.40
C PRO A 346 11.55 5.14 -5.78
N ALA A 347 12.58 4.60 -5.10
CA ALA A 347 13.97 4.94 -5.39
C ALA A 347 14.43 4.37 -6.75
N LEU A 348 14.14 3.10 -7.01
CA LEU A 348 14.47 2.46 -8.29
C LEU A 348 13.80 3.16 -9.46
N MET A 349 12.50 3.48 -9.33
CA MET A 349 11.77 4.25 -10.33
C MET A 349 12.42 5.62 -10.56
N GLY A 350 12.77 6.33 -9.48
CA GLY A 350 13.40 7.65 -9.56
C GLY A 350 14.78 7.60 -10.22
N TRP A 351 15.63 6.66 -9.86
CA TRP A 351 16.95 6.49 -10.47
C TRP A 351 16.86 6.09 -11.93
N LEU A 352 16.00 5.15 -12.27
CA LEU A 352 15.79 4.73 -13.65
C LEU A 352 15.19 5.86 -14.49
N SER A 353 14.22 6.61 -13.96
CA SER A 353 13.65 7.77 -14.62
C SER A 353 14.66 8.89 -14.84
N ALA A 354 15.62 9.08 -13.92
CA ALA A 354 16.66 10.11 -14.03
C ALA A 354 17.64 9.85 -15.17
N ILE A 355 17.93 8.59 -15.49
CA ILE A 355 18.86 8.22 -16.56
C ILE A 355 18.15 7.84 -17.89
N THR A 356 16.83 7.66 -17.85
CA THR A 356 16.02 7.30 -19.03
C THR A 356 14.76 8.16 -19.12
N SER A 357 13.62 7.63 -18.68
CA SER A 357 12.34 8.33 -18.57
C SER A 357 11.36 7.55 -17.68
N LEU A 358 10.28 8.20 -17.23
CA LEU A 358 9.20 7.51 -16.51
C LEU A 358 8.53 6.41 -17.38
N ARG A 359 8.45 6.59 -18.69
CA ARG A 359 7.92 5.56 -19.60
C ARG A 359 8.75 4.28 -19.53
N VAL A 360 10.07 4.41 -19.60
CA VAL A 360 10.99 3.26 -19.48
C VAL A 360 10.87 2.62 -18.10
N SER A 361 10.76 3.43 -17.04
CA SER A 361 10.62 2.92 -15.68
C SER A 361 9.36 2.05 -15.52
N PHE A 362 8.22 2.48 -16.08
CA PHE A 362 6.98 1.68 -16.07
C PHE A 362 7.09 0.41 -16.93
N ILE A 363 7.79 0.44 -18.08
CA ILE A 363 8.07 -0.76 -18.89
C ILE A 363 8.88 -1.77 -18.07
N VAL A 364 9.93 -1.33 -17.40
CA VAL A 364 10.79 -2.20 -16.57
C VAL A 364 9.98 -2.85 -15.45
N VAL A 365 9.14 -2.07 -14.75
CA VAL A 365 8.23 -2.61 -13.73
C VAL A 365 7.27 -3.65 -14.33
N GLY A 366 6.65 -3.35 -15.47
CA GLY A 366 5.75 -4.28 -16.16
C GLY A 366 6.45 -5.57 -16.56
N VAL A 367 7.64 -5.49 -17.15
CA VAL A 367 8.43 -6.67 -17.53
C VAL A 367 8.86 -7.48 -16.31
N MET A 368 9.23 -6.81 -15.22
CA MET A 368 9.59 -7.49 -13.97
C MET A 368 8.44 -8.35 -13.42
N VAL A 369 7.20 -7.92 -13.56
CA VAL A 369 6.02 -8.71 -13.15
C VAL A 369 5.95 -10.05 -13.89
N LEU A 370 6.43 -10.14 -15.14
CA LEU A 370 6.44 -11.40 -15.90
C LEU A 370 7.33 -12.48 -15.27
N LEU A 371 8.28 -12.10 -14.40
CA LEU A 371 9.03 -13.09 -13.61
C LEU A 371 8.13 -13.97 -12.75
N ILE A 372 6.98 -13.43 -12.31
CA ILE A 372 6.01 -14.17 -11.49
C ILE A 372 5.45 -15.37 -12.29
N PRO A 373 4.71 -15.17 -13.41
CA PRO A 373 4.09 -16.28 -14.11
C PRO A 373 5.09 -17.18 -14.84
N LEU A 374 6.23 -16.64 -15.31
CA LEU A 374 7.17 -17.40 -16.14
C LEU A 374 8.20 -18.20 -15.32
N ILE A 375 8.63 -17.66 -14.18
CA ILE A 375 9.76 -18.23 -13.42
C ILE A 375 9.36 -18.64 -12.00
N LEU A 376 8.75 -17.71 -11.24
CA LEU A 376 8.55 -17.92 -9.80
C LEU A 376 7.39 -18.88 -9.52
N LEU A 377 6.27 -18.70 -10.18
CA LEU A 377 5.08 -19.50 -9.97
C LEU A 377 5.25 -20.98 -10.36
N PRO A 378 5.89 -21.35 -11.49
CA PRO A 378 6.21 -22.74 -11.80
C PRO A 378 7.14 -23.38 -10.78
N ARG A 379 8.14 -22.65 -10.27
CA ARG A 379 9.05 -23.15 -9.23
C ARG A 379 8.34 -23.25 -7.88
N LEU A 380 7.53 -22.25 -7.53
CA LEU A 380 6.74 -22.24 -6.31
C LEU A 380 5.78 -23.45 -6.24
N ARG A 381 5.24 -23.90 -7.38
CA ARG A 381 4.41 -25.11 -7.44
C ARG A 381 5.13 -26.40 -7.07
N ARG A 382 6.45 -26.44 -7.29
CA ARG A 382 7.29 -27.63 -7.06
C ARG A 382 7.95 -27.63 -5.68
N ALA A 383 8.06 -26.46 -5.04
CA ALA A 383 8.59 -26.27 -3.69
C ALA A 383 7.50 -26.53 -2.62
#